data_9c5935324aa110162ee164aa0c78c76e
#
_entry.id   9c5935324aa110162ee164aa0c78c76e
#
_cell.length_a   1.000
_cell.length_b   1.000
_cell.length_c   1.000
_cell.angle_alpha   90.00
_cell.angle_beta   90.00
_cell.angle_gamma   90.00
#
_symmetry.space_group_name_H-M   'P 1'
#
loop_
_entity.id
_entity.type
_entity.pdbx_description
1 polymer ?
#
loop_
_entity_poly.entity_id
_entity_poly.type
_entity_poly.pdbx_seq_one_letter_code
_entity_poly.pdbx_strand_id
1 'polypeptide(L)'
;MYHTVSLVHTTPDAEKLIAYMARVSNPDNQDNPESERLIRYLIKHKHWSPFEMVNMCVKIETTRSVASQILRHRSFSFQEFSQRYAQVAEPAAIPQLRRQDT
;
A
#
# COMPACT_ATOMS: atom_id res chain seq x y z
N MET A 1 -13.03 18.24 6.43
CA MET A 1 -11.81 17.47 6.24
C MET A 1 -11.72 17.05 4.78
N TYR A 2 -10.63 17.39 4.16
CA TYR A 2 -10.49 17.23 2.70
C TYR A 2 -9.68 16.01 2.29
N HIS A 3 -9.16 15.27 3.27
CA HIS A 3 -8.31 14.14 2.97
C HIS A 3 -8.74 12.96 3.82
N THR A 4 -9.01 11.84 3.16
CA THR A 4 -9.27 10.58 3.84
C THR A 4 -8.50 9.47 3.18
N VAL A 5 -8.08 8.51 3.98
CA VAL A 5 -7.43 7.30 3.50
C VAL A 5 -8.12 6.12 4.17
N SER A 6 -8.53 5.17 3.37
CA SER A 6 -9.14 3.95 3.90
C SER A 6 -8.54 2.73 3.24
N LEU A 7 -8.44 1.65 4.00
CA LEU A 7 -7.89 0.41 3.50
C LEU A 7 -8.94 -0.32 2.66
N VAL A 8 -8.58 -0.69 1.44
CA VAL A 8 -9.42 -1.51 0.57
C VAL A 8 -9.04 -2.98 0.73
N HIS A 9 -7.75 -3.28 0.70
CA HIS A 9 -7.26 -4.64 0.74
C HIS A 9 -5.80 -4.66 1.17
N THR A 10 -5.42 -5.69 1.89
CA THR A 10 -4.01 -5.97 2.18
C THR A 10 -3.78 -7.48 2.13
N THR A 11 -2.55 -7.87 1.90
CA THR A 11 -2.16 -9.28 1.96
C THR A 11 -2.51 -9.84 3.34
N PRO A 12 -3.25 -10.95 3.42
CA PRO A 12 -3.56 -11.58 4.72
C PRO A 12 -2.29 -11.98 5.45
N ASP A 13 -2.27 -11.77 6.77
CA ASP A 13 -1.11 -12.10 7.61
C ASP A 13 0.20 -11.54 7.06
N ALA A 14 0.18 -10.29 6.60
CA ALA A 14 1.30 -9.68 5.89
C ALA A 14 2.60 -9.73 6.70
N GLU A 15 2.54 -9.48 8.01
CA GLU A 15 3.74 -9.49 8.84
C GLU A 15 4.38 -10.88 8.89
N LYS A 16 3.55 -11.92 9.00
CA LYS A 16 4.05 -13.30 8.99
C LYS A 16 4.67 -13.65 7.66
N LEU A 17 4.07 -13.19 6.57
CA LEU A 17 4.61 -13.46 5.25
C LEU A 17 5.95 -12.75 5.04
N ILE A 18 6.07 -11.51 5.48
CA ILE A 18 7.34 -10.78 5.41
C ILE A 18 8.44 -11.55 6.14
N ALA A 19 8.15 -11.99 7.37
CA ALA A 19 9.11 -12.73 8.16
C ALA A 19 9.47 -14.07 7.51
N TYR A 20 8.47 -14.76 6.98
CA TYR A 20 8.68 -16.03 6.27
C TYR A 20 9.63 -15.82 5.08
N MET A 21 9.41 -14.78 4.30
CA MET A 21 10.24 -14.47 3.14
C MET A 21 11.66 -14.05 3.55
N ALA A 22 11.79 -13.31 4.64
CA ALA A 22 13.11 -12.94 5.14
C ALA A 22 13.94 -14.14 5.58
N ARG A 23 13.27 -15.25 5.95
CA ARG A 23 13.91 -16.44 6.46
C ARG A 23 14.11 -17.52 5.39
N VAL A 24 14.01 -17.20 4.12
CA VAL A 24 14.15 -18.21 3.06
C VAL A 24 15.54 -18.87 3.08
N SER A 25 16.55 -18.19 3.59
CA SER A 25 17.89 -18.76 3.72
C SER A 25 18.08 -19.60 4.99
N ASN A 26 17.06 -19.68 5.82
CA ASN A 26 17.10 -20.44 7.08
C ASN A 26 15.81 -21.25 7.21
N PRO A 27 15.66 -22.35 6.44
CA PRO A 27 14.40 -23.08 6.36
C PRO A 27 13.93 -23.63 7.71
N ASP A 28 14.84 -24.01 8.60
CA ASP A 28 14.48 -24.56 9.89
C ASP A 28 13.79 -23.55 10.80
N ASN A 29 13.98 -22.26 10.55
CA ASN A 29 13.39 -21.20 11.35
C ASN A 29 12.27 -20.47 10.61
N GLN A 30 11.94 -20.90 9.41
CA GLN A 30 11.01 -20.17 8.55
C GLN A 30 9.60 -20.11 9.13
N ASP A 31 9.17 -21.13 9.86
CA ASP A 31 7.85 -21.19 10.47
C ASP A 31 7.79 -20.60 11.90
N ASN A 32 8.86 -19.95 12.34
CA ASN A 32 8.89 -19.31 13.65
C ASN A 32 7.80 -18.24 13.73
N PRO A 33 6.91 -18.31 14.74
CA PRO A 33 5.81 -17.35 14.85
C PRO A 33 6.25 -15.94 15.27
N GLU A 34 7.48 -15.80 15.76
CA GLU A 34 7.99 -14.49 16.15
C GLU A 34 8.39 -13.69 14.93
N SER A 35 7.56 -12.71 14.56
CA SER A 35 7.80 -11.90 13.38
C SER A 35 8.15 -10.46 13.71
N GLU A 36 7.65 -9.91 14.82
CA GLU A 36 7.79 -8.49 15.12
C GLU A 36 9.25 -8.06 15.26
N ARG A 37 10.03 -8.82 15.99
CA ARG A 37 11.46 -8.50 16.18
C ARG A 37 12.21 -8.53 14.86
N LEU A 38 11.92 -9.51 14.03
CA LEU A 38 12.56 -9.63 12.73
C LEU A 38 12.19 -8.46 11.83
N ILE A 39 10.92 -8.09 11.81
CA ILE A 39 10.47 -6.95 11.00
C ILE A 39 11.16 -5.66 11.43
N ARG A 40 11.28 -5.42 12.73
CA ARG A 40 12.02 -4.26 13.24
C ARG A 40 13.48 -4.27 12.80
N TYR A 41 14.09 -5.45 12.83
CA TYR A 41 15.46 -5.61 12.36
C TYR A 41 15.60 -5.27 10.88
N LEU A 42 14.68 -5.77 10.06
CA LEU A 42 14.68 -5.50 8.62
C LEU A 42 14.54 -4.02 8.32
N ILE A 43 13.65 -3.33 9.03
CA ILE A 43 13.46 -1.89 8.87
C ILE A 43 14.73 -1.14 9.27
N LYS A 44 15.28 -1.49 10.42
CA LYS A 44 16.48 -0.82 10.93
C LYS A 44 17.66 -0.95 9.96
N HIS A 45 17.81 -2.10 9.33
CA HIS A 45 18.92 -2.36 8.41
C HIS A 45 18.55 -2.12 6.95
N LYS A 46 17.35 -1.59 6.69
CA LYS A 46 16.89 -1.22 5.35
C LYS A 46 16.87 -2.41 4.38
N HIS A 47 16.53 -3.58 4.89
CA HIS A 47 16.35 -4.78 4.08
C HIS A 47 14.91 -4.83 3.57
N TRP A 48 14.65 -4.20 2.43
CA TRP A 48 13.30 -3.96 1.94
C TRP A 48 12.72 -5.10 1.10
N SER A 49 13.54 -5.96 0.52
CA SER A 49 13.05 -6.97 -0.41
C SER A 49 11.96 -7.89 0.15
N PRO A 50 12.00 -8.33 1.43
CA PRO A 50 10.89 -9.14 1.96
C PRO A 50 9.55 -8.40 1.97
N PHE A 51 9.58 -7.07 2.12
CA PHE A 51 8.37 -6.25 2.13
C PHE A 51 7.72 -6.17 0.76
N GLU A 52 8.46 -6.44 -0.30
CA GLU A 52 7.91 -6.43 -1.66
C GLU A 52 7.02 -7.64 -1.93
N MET A 53 7.03 -8.63 -1.05
CA MET A 53 6.19 -9.82 -1.18
C MET A 53 4.76 -9.61 -0.69
N VAL A 54 4.48 -8.47 -0.10
CA VAL A 54 3.14 -8.10 0.36
C VAL A 54 2.71 -6.81 -0.31
N ASN A 55 1.41 -6.59 -0.36
CA ASN A 55 0.92 -5.33 -0.88
C ASN A 55 -0.33 -4.87 -0.15
N MET A 56 -0.65 -3.61 -0.36
CA MET A 56 -1.76 -2.94 0.27
C MET A 56 -2.42 -2.04 -0.76
N CYS A 57 -3.73 -2.08 -0.80
CA CYS A 57 -4.52 -1.21 -1.65
C CYS A 57 -5.30 -0.26 -0.77
N VAL A 58 -5.15 1.04 -0.99
CA VAL A 58 -5.86 2.04 -0.21
C VAL A 58 -6.67 2.94 -1.15
N LYS A 59 -7.77 3.43 -0.62
CA LYS A 59 -8.59 4.44 -1.28
C LYS A 59 -8.25 5.79 -0.65
N ILE A 60 -7.90 6.75 -1.48
CA ILE A 60 -7.55 8.09 -1.04
C ILE A 60 -8.56 9.06 -1.64
N GLU A 61 -9.21 9.83 -0.78
CA GLU A 61 -10.05 10.94 -1.19
C GLU A 61 -9.35 12.22 -0.79
N THR A 62 -9.04 13.06 -1.78
CA THR A 62 -8.22 14.24 -1.53
C THR A 62 -8.48 15.30 -2.58
N THR A 63 -7.81 16.44 -2.45
CA THR A 63 -7.90 17.51 -3.44
C THR A 63 -7.15 17.15 -4.71
N ARG A 64 -7.49 17.82 -5.80
CA ARG A 64 -6.84 17.57 -7.08
C ARG A 64 -5.34 17.85 -7.02
N SER A 65 -4.94 18.91 -6.32
CA SER A 65 -3.52 19.26 -6.25
C SER A 65 -2.70 18.21 -5.51
N VAL A 66 -3.23 17.66 -4.42
CA VAL A 66 -2.56 16.59 -3.69
C VAL A 66 -2.56 15.30 -4.51
N ALA A 67 -3.69 14.99 -5.16
CA ALA A 67 -3.80 13.82 -6.02
C ALA A 67 -2.75 13.84 -7.13
N SER A 68 -2.54 14.99 -7.76
CA SER A 68 -1.53 15.13 -8.81
C SER A 68 -0.14 14.80 -8.31
N GLN A 69 0.19 15.15 -7.08
CA GLN A 69 1.49 14.84 -6.51
C GLN A 69 1.63 13.36 -6.19
N ILE A 70 0.56 12.74 -5.67
CA ILE A 70 0.57 11.30 -5.38
C ILE A 70 0.79 10.49 -6.65
N LEU A 71 0.14 10.88 -7.74
CA LEU A 71 0.23 10.14 -9.01
C LEU A 71 1.62 10.18 -9.64
N ARG A 72 2.51 11.04 -9.16
CA ARG A 72 3.89 11.10 -9.64
C ARG A 72 4.79 10.02 -9.07
N HIS A 73 4.35 9.31 -8.05
CA HIS A 73 5.15 8.24 -7.44
C HIS A 73 5.17 7.01 -8.35
N ARG A 74 6.34 6.68 -8.85
CA ARG A 74 6.51 5.60 -9.81
C ARG A 74 6.44 4.20 -9.20
N SER A 75 6.62 4.12 -7.88
CA SER A 75 6.61 2.84 -7.18
C SER A 75 5.21 2.32 -6.90
N PHE A 76 4.17 3.11 -7.20
CA PHE A 76 2.79 2.75 -6.96
C PHE A 76 2.03 2.59 -8.26
N SER A 77 0.96 1.81 -8.19
CA SER A 77 0.01 1.69 -9.28
C SER A 77 -1.29 2.35 -8.85
N PHE A 78 -1.98 3.01 -9.77
CA PHE A 78 -3.12 3.84 -9.46
C PHE A 78 -4.31 3.57 -10.37
N GLN A 79 -5.50 3.72 -9.80
CA GLN A 79 -6.74 3.93 -10.54
C GLN A 79 -7.34 5.24 -10.06
N GLU A 80 -7.52 6.18 -10.95
CA GLU A 80 -8.07 7.49 -10.60
C GLU A 80 -9.51 7.57 -11.12
N PHE A 81 -10.38 8.16 -10.29
CA PHE A 81 -11.75 8.44 -10.72
C PHE A 81 -11.71 9.41 -11.89
N SER A 82 -12.35 9.01 -12.99
CA SER A 82 -12.37 9.82 -14.20
C SER A 82 -13.63 10.66 -14.28
N GLN A 83 -13.46 11.98 -14.36
CA GLN A 83 -14.57 12.89 -14.57
C GLN A 83 -15.16 12.80 -15.99
N ARG A 84 -14.46 12.10 -16.88
CA ARG A 84 -14.96 11.88 -18.25
C ARG A 84 -16.16 10.94 -18.27
N TYR A 85 -16.26 10.05 -17.30
CA TYR A 85 -17.30 9.02 -17.26
C TYR A 85 -18.28 9.19 -16.13
N ALA A 86 -18.14 10.24 -15.33
CA ALA A 86 -19.03 10.48 -14.22
C ALA A 86 -19.28 11.97 -14.08
N GLN A 87 -20.54 12.31 -13.79
CA GLN A 87 -20.90 13.69 -13.52
C GLN A 87 -20.47 14.04 -12.11
N VAL A 88 -19.76 15.16 -11.99
CA VAL A 88 -19.37 15.69 -10.69
C VAL A 88 -20.54 16.50 -10.18
N ALA A 89 -21.17 16.06 -9.11
CA ALA A 89 -22.39 16.67 -8.59
C ALA A 89 -22.16 17.99 -7.89
N GLU A 90 -20.96 18.20 -7.34
CA GLU A 90 -20.65 19.41 -6.58
C GLU A 90 -19.37 20.07 -7.05
N PRO A 91 -19.31 21.42 -7.04
CA PRO A 91 -18.08 22.11 -7.47
C PRO A 91 -16.86 21.77 -6.63
N ALA A 92 -17.07 21.39 -5.38
CA ALA A 92 -16.00 21.04 -4.46
C ALA A 92 -15.73 19.55 -4.43
N ALA A 93 -16.16 18.80 -5.44
CA ALA A 93 -15.97 17.37 -5.48
C ALA A 93 -14.50 17.00 -5.35
N ILE A 94 -14.23 16.01 -4.52
CA ILE A 94 -12.89 15.54 -4.25
C ILE A 94 -12.65 14.31 -5.13
N PRO A 95 -11.57 14.30 -5.93
CA PRO A 95 -11.24 13.14 -6.74
C PRO A 95 -10.97 11.93 -5.87
N GLN A 96 -11.41 10.78 -6.32
CA GLN A 96 -11.11 9.52 -5.67
C GLN A 96 -9.94 8.87 -6.39
N LEU A 97 -8.93 8.54 -5.62
CA LEU A 97 -7.78 7.83 -6.12
C LEU A 97 -7.80 6.42 -5.59
N ARG A 98 -7.53 5.47 -6.46
CA ARG A 98 -7.46 4.07 -6.09
C ARG A 98 -6.17 3.50 -6.63
N ARG A 99 -5.59 2.61 -5.87
CA ARG A 99 -4.48 1.83 -6.38
C ARG A 99 -5.01 0.84 -7.41
N GLN A 100 -4.32 0.74 -8.51
CA GLN A 100 -4.72 -0.17 -9.57
C GLN A 100 -4.46 -1.61 -9.16
N ASP A 101 -5.46 -2.46 -9.35
CA ASP A 101 -5.36 -3.89 -9.14
C ASP A 101 -5.08 -4.57 -10.47
N THR A 102 -3.87 -4.87 -10.73
CA THR A 102 -3.54 -5.62 -11.93
C THR A 102 -2.77 -6.85 -11.59
#